data_86e9db6b7f84c7e49222598f28561d45
#
_entry.id   86e9db6b7f84c7e49222598f28561d45
#
_cell.length_a   1.000
_cell.length_b   1.000
_cell.length_c   1.000
_cell.angle_alpha   90.00
_cell.angle_beta   90.00
_cell.angle_gamma   90.00
#
_symmetry.space_group_name_H-M   'P 1'
#
loop_
_entity.id
_entity.type
_entity.pdbx_description
1 polymer ?
#
loop_
_entity_poly.entity_id
_entity_poly.type
_entity_poly.pdbx_seq_one_letter_code
_entity_poly.pdbx_strand_id
1 'polypeptide(L)'
;NDKIFYFTTCGWMMWNWLVSSLSIGSTVVLFDGSPFYPDGKEMWKLAEELEFSVFGTSAKYIDACRENNIFPSTFSNLPKLRSILSTGSPLVEESFEYIYEHVKKDVHLASISGGTDIISCFALGSPTLEVTIGELQCRGLGMDVHSYDEKGQPIIGEKGELVCTSAFPSMPVYFWNDSNGSKYKDAYFSTFSGVWYHGDFIRISESGSLKIYGRSDSTLNPGGVRIGTSEIYRVVNSIDIIEDSLAIGQEWEGDQRIILFVLMANDLPLDKEIKNQIKFQIKNSCSPRHVPSKIIKVKGIPYTINGKKVEIAVMKIIEGRPVTNIDTISNPEALDQYKNIRELMN
;
A
#
# COMPACT_ATOMS: atom_id res chain seq x y z
N ASN A 1 -0.17 -12.96 29.11
CA ASN A 1 -1.29 -12.92 28.15
C ASN A 1 -1.09 -11.69 27.24
N ASP A 2 -0.95 -11.92 25.93
CA ASP A 2 -0.79 -10.84 24.98
C ASP A 2 -2.08 -10.06 24.80
N LYS A 3 -1.97 -8.74 24.70
CA LYS A 3 -3.05 -7.85 24.30
C LYS A 3 -2.75 -7.34 22.90
N ILE A 4 -3.61 -7.72 21.97
CA ILE A 4 -3.42 -7.45 20.54
C ILE A 4 -4.45 -6.43 20.09
N PHE A 5 -3.96 -5.37 19.51
CA PHE A 5 -4.73 -4.33 18.86
C PHE A 5 -4.41 -4.28 17.38
N TYR A 6 -5.42 -4.13 16.56
CA TYR A 6 -5.27 -3.74 15.16
C TYR A 6 -6.30 -2.69 14.81
N PHE A 7 -5.83 -1.51 14.35
CA PHE A 7 -6.76 -0.48 13.88
C PHE A 7 -7.36 -0.93 12.55
N THR A 8 -8.58 -1.42 12.59
CA THR A 8 -9.27 -2.03 11.45
C THR A 8 -10.77 -1.86 11.56
N THR A 9 -11.47 -2.16 10.47
CA THR A 9 -12.93 -2.28 10.44
C THR A 9 -13.31 -3.74 10.14
N CYS A 10 -14.55 -4.12 10.41
CA CYS A 10 -15.06 -5.47 10.06
C CYS A 10 -15.03 -5.75 8.55
N GLY A 11 -14.96 -4.72 7.71
CA GLY A 11 -14.86 -4.82 6.25
C GLY A 11 -13.44 -4.95 5.72
N TRP A 12 -12.42 -4.93 6.57
CA TRP A 12 -11.04 -5.12 6.16
C TRP A 12 -10.49 -6.47 6.62
N MET A 13 -9.63 -7.10 5.82
CA MET A 13 -9.04 -8.43 6.10
C MET A 13 -8.40 -8.51 7.48
N MET A 14 -7.81 -7.42 7.97
CA MET A 14 -7.13 -7.40 9.26
C MET A 14 -8.06 -7.65 10.46
N TRP A 15 -9.38 -7.49 10.29
CA TRP A 15 -10.36 -7.95 11.28
C TRP A 15 -10.30 -9.48 11.47
N ASN A 16 -10.26 -10.23 10.38
CA ASN A 16 -10.17 -11.70 10.45
C ASN A 16 -8.91 -12.13 11.15
N TRP A 17 -7.77 -11.48 10.84
CA TRP A 17 -6.50 -11.74 11.52
C TRP A 17 -6.56 -11.39 13.01
N LEU A 18 -7.11 -10.23 13.37
CA LEU A 18 -7.24 -9.78 14.75
C LEU A 18 -8.07 -10.77 15.58
N VAL A 19 -9.26 -11.17 15.12
CA VAL A 19 -10.13 -12.09 15.87
C VAL A 19 -9.57 -13.51 15.94
N SER A 20 -8.78 -13.93 14.94
CA SER A 20 -8.14 -15.25 14.97
C SER A 20 -7.11 -15.40 16.12
N SER A 21 -6.57 -14.29 16.61
CA SER A 21 -5.65 -14.28 17.75
C SER A 21 -6.29 -14.77 19.06
N LEU A 22 -7.62 -14.79 19.15
CA LEU A 22 -8.34 -15.41 20.28
C LEU A 22 -8.03 -16.91 20.40
N SER A 23 -7.73 -17.59 19.30
CA SER A 23 -7.42 -19.03 19.27
C SER A 23 -6.15 -19.39 20.07
N ILE A 24 -5.24 -18.43 20.24
CA ILE A 24 -4.00 -18.59 21.00
C ILE A 24 -4.10 -17.98 22.41
N GLY A 25 -5.30 -17.62 22.86
CA GLY A 25 -5.57 -17.08 24.20
C GLY A 25 -5.18 -15.60 24.37
N SER A 26 -5.01 -14.87 23.29
CA SER A 26 -4.75 -13.42 23.38
C SER A 26 -6.01 -12.64 23.74
N THR A 27 -5.84 -11.49 24.38
CA THR A 27 -6.90 -10.49 24.55
C THR A 27 -6.94 -9.60 23.31
N VAL A 28 -8.08 -9.53 22.65
CA VAL A 28 -8.32 -8.63 21.53
C VAL A 28 -8.81 -7.28 22.05
N VAL A 29 -8.20 -6.20 21.63
CA VAL A 29 -8.64 -4.84 21.93
C VAL A 29 -9.31 -4.26 20.70
N LEU A 30 -10.51 -3.71 20.89
CA LEU A 30 -11.32 -3.06 19.85
C LEU A 30 -11.38 -1.56 20.11
N PHE A 31 -11.32 -0.78 19.03
CA PHE A 31 -11.45 0.68 19.08
C PHE A 31 -12.48 1.12 18.04
N ASP A 32 -13.45 1.90 18.51
CA ASP A 32 -14.46 2.51 17.64
C ASP A 32 -14.36 4.03 17.77
N GLY A 33 -13.81 4.66 16.75
CA GLY A 33 -13.59 6.10 16.73
C GLY A 33 -12.56 6.55 15.71
N SER A 34 -12.37 7.87 15.63
CA SER A 34 -11.34 8.45 14.78
C SER A 34 -9.96 8.39 15.45
N PRO A 35 -8.92 7.89 14.79
CA PRO A 35 -7.59 7.79 15.36
C PRO A 35 -6.93 9.16 15.64
N PHE A 36 -7.46 10.24 15.03
CA PHE A 36 -6.93 11.59 15.17
C PHE A 36 -7.83 12.52 16.01
N TYR A 37 -8.90 12.02 16.62
CA TYR A 37 -9.74 12.81 17.52
C TYR A 37 -9.43 12.48 18.98
N PRO A 38 -9.28 13.50 19.87
CA PRO A 38 -9.30 14.95 19.57
C PRO A 38 -7.97 15.50 19.03
N ASP A 39 -6.84 14.86 19.28
CA ASP A 39 -5.49 15.37 18.97
C ASP A 39 -4.52 14.32 18.37
N GLY A 40 -5.04 13.14 18.01
CA GLY A 40 -4.25 12.05 17.42
C GLY A 40 -3.40 11.24 18.40
N LYS A 41 -3.48 11.50 19.70
CA LYS A 41 -2.68 10.79 20.72
C LYS A 41 -3.42 9.62 21.35
N GLU A 42 -4.74 9.55 21.19
CA GLU A 42 -5.60 8.63 21.94
C GLU A 42 -5.23 7.16 21.74
N MET A 43 -4.91 6.72 20.53
CA MET A 43 -4.53 5.34 20.29
C MET A 43 -3.22 4.95 21.01
N TRP A 44 -2.28 5.87 21.11
CA TRP A 44 -1.01 5.65 21.83
C TRP A 44 -1.21 5.65 23.35
N LYS A 45 -2.06 6.54 23.88
CA LYS A 45 -2.44 6.54 25.30
C LYS A 45 -3.20 5.24 25.65
N LEU A 46 -4.11 4.81 24.79
CA LEU A 46 -4.81 3.53 24.95
C LEU A 46 -3.83 2.34 24.94
N ALA A 47 -2.81 2.39 24.08
CA ALA A 47 -1.78 1.37 24.02
C ALA A 47 -0.98 1.25 25.32
N GLU A 48 -0.71 2.37 25.98
CA GLU A 48 -0.09 2.40 27.32
C GLU A 48 -1.04 1.92 28.39
N GLU A 49 -2.23 2.50 28.48
CA GLU A 49 -3.23 2.21 29.52
C GLU A 49 -3.63 0.72 29.52
N LEU A 50 -3.88 0.17 28.37
CA LEU A 50 -4.26 -1.23 28.21
C LEU A 50 -3.06 -2.17 28.05
N GLU A 51 -1.84 -1.65 28.07
CA GLU A 51 -0.61 -2.43 27.95
C GLU A 51 -0.59 -3.33 26.68
N PHE A 52 -0.72 -2.74 25.51
CA PHE A 52 -0.66 -3.52 24.26
C PHE A 52 0.67 -4.25 24.12
N SER A 53 0.61 -5.53 23.74
CA SER A 53 1.79 -6.31 23.34
C SER A 53 2.08 -6.12 21.85
N VAL A 54 1.03 -5.98 21.04
CA VAL A 54 1.09 -5.80 19.60
C VAL A 54 0.15 -4.66 19.19
N PHE A 55 0.69 -3.72 18.42
CA PHE A 55 -0.04 -2.59 17.85
C PHE A 55 -0.02 -2.71 16.32
N GLY A 56 -1.14 -3.05 15.73
CA GLY A 56 -1.31 -3.15 14.27
C GLY A 56 -2.04 -1.94 13.69
N THR A 57 -1.53 -1.45 12.56
CA THR A 57 -2.11 -0.30 11.88
C THR A 57 -1.77 -0.29 10.38
N SER A 58 -2.14 0.77 9.67
CA SER A 58 -1.73 1.00 8.29
C SER A 58 -0.47 1.85 8.22
N ALA A 59 0.30 1.72 7.13
CA ALA A 59 1.41 2.62 6.83
C ALA A 59 0.94 4.08 6.80
N LYS A 60 -0.22 4.34 6.21
CA LYS A 60 -0.83 5.68 6.15
C LYS A 60 -1.07 6.31 7.53
N TYR A 61 -1.44 5.53 8.55
CA TYR A 61 -1.59 6.05 9.91
C TYR A 61 -0.25 6.47 10.50
N ILE A 62 0.80 5.67 10.29
CA ILE A 62 2.16 5.99 10.76
C ILE A 62 2.67 7.27 10.08
N ASP A 63 2.50 7.37 8.75
CA ASP A 63 2.87 8.57 7.99
C ASP A 63 2.12 9.80 8.51
N ALA A 64 0.81 9.69 8.73
CA ALA A 64 0.01 10.79 9.25
C ALA A 64 0.42 11.20 10.68
N CYS A 65 0.81 10.27 11.55
CA CYS A 65 1.37 10.61 12.86
C CYS A 65 2.67 11.40 12.72
N ARG A 66 3.57 10.97 11.83
CA ARG A 66 4.83 11.66 11.54
C ARG A 66 4.58 13.08 11.02
N GLU A 67 3.72 13.24 10.02
CA GLU A 67 3.39 14.53 9.40
C GLU A 67 2.71 15.51 10.36
N ASN A 68 1.90 15.00 11.28
CA ASN A 68 1.26 15.82 12.32
C ASN A 68 2.11 16.00 13.59
N ASN A 69 3.39 15.60 13.59
CA ASN A 69 4.31 15.74 14.71
C ASN A 69 3.78 15.10 16.00
N ILE A 70 3.11 13.96 15.90
CA ILE A 70 2.68 13.17 17.04
C ILE A 70 3.83 12.29 17.44
N PHE A 71 4.47 12.58 18.58
CA PHE A 71 5.65 11.87 19.07
C PHE A 71 5.31 11.09 20.34
N PRO A 72 4.85 9.83 20.25
CA PRO A 72 4.40 9.03 21.38
C PRO A 72 5.40 8.94 22.54
N SER A 73 6.70 8.85 22.25
CA SER A 73 7.75 8.80 23.28
C SER A 73 7.77 10.01 24.23
N THR A 74 7.10 11.12 23.87
CA THR A 74 7.03 12.33 24.71
C THR A 74 5.87 12.34 25.70
N PHE A 75 4.88 11.47 25.53
CA PHE A 75 3.67 11.47 26.34
C PHE A 75 3.15 10.07 26.74
N SER A 76 3.74 9.00 26.20
CA SER A 76 3.41 7.61 26.53
C SER A 76 4.67 6.80 26.76
N ASN A 77 4.63 5.94 27.78
CA ASN A 77 5.65 4.93 28.02
C ASN A 77 5.05 3.57 27.70
N LEU A 78 5.44 2.95 26.61
CA LEU A 78 4.86 1.72 26.05
C LEU A 78 5.62 0.46 26.51
N PRO A 79 5.64 0.11 27.82
CA PRO A 79 6.56 -0.88 28.37
C PRO A 79 6.27 -2.31 27.87
N LYS A 80 5.03 -2.61 27.52
CA LYS A 80 4.61 -3.94 27.08
C LYS A 80 4.59 -4.08 25.54
N LEU A 81 4.69 -2.98 24.83
CA LEU A 81 4.67 -3.00 23.37
C LEU A 81 5.93 -3.66 22.83
N ARG A 82 5.78 -4.80 22.18
CA ARG A 82 6.88 -5.59 21.59
C ARG A 82 6.91 -5.51 20.08
N SER A 83 5.74 -5.33 19.44
CA SER A 83 5.66 -5.30 17.98
C SER A 83 4.69 -4.25 17.50
N ILE A 84 5.09 -3.56 16.43
CA ILE A 84 4.22 -2.71 15.60
C ILE A 84 4.11 -3.37 14.24
N LEU A 85 2.87 -3.58 13.76
CA LEU A 85 2.58 -4.18 12.46
C LEU A 85 2.03 -3.11 11.53
N SER A 86 2.58 -3.02 10.33
CA SER A 86 2.16 -2.05 9.32
C SER A 86 1.78 -2.74 8.01
N THR A 87 0.60 -2.41 7.45
CA THR A 87 0.16 -2.93 6.15
C THR A 87 -0.75 -1.95 5.41
N GLY A 88 -1.30 -2.37 4.26
CA GLY A 88 -2.21 -1.58 3.43
C GLY A 88 -1.51 -0.84 2.29
N SER A 89 -0.29 -0.40 2.52
CA SER A 89 0.65 0.15 1.52
C SER A 89 2.09 -0.11 2.00
N PRO A 90 3.09 0.01 1.11
CA PRO A 90 4.49 -0.04 1.54
C PRO A 90 4.77 1.03 2.60
N LEU A 91 5.47 0.65 3.68
CA LEU A 91 5.94 1.61 4.68
C LEU A 91 7.19 2.31 4.14
N VAL A 92 7.17 3.63 4.12
CA VAL A 92 8.30 4.44 3.62
C VAL A 92 9.46 4.47 4.61
N GLU A 93 10.68 4.71 4.13
CA GLU A 93 11.91 4.66 4.93
C GLU A 93 11.86 5.63 6.12
N GLU A 94 11.35 6.85 5.90
CA GLU A 94 11.20 7.89 6.92
C GLU A 94 10.24 7.47 8.06
N SER A 95 9.31 6.57 7.79
CA SER A 95 8.37 6.06 8.80
C SER A 95 8.97 4.94 9.64
N PHE A 96 9.97 4.21 9.14
CA PHE A 96 10.81 3.35 9.98
C PHE A 96 11.62 4.19 10.98
N GLU A 97 12.28 5.23 10.51
CA GLU A 97 13.06 6.15 11.36
C GLU A 97 12.18 6.79 12.43
N TYR A 98 11.00 7.30 12.01
CA TYR A 98 10.02 7.88 12.94
C TYR A 98 9.63 6.91 14.07
N ILE A 99 9.36 5.64 13.76
CA ILE A 99 8.99 4.66 14.80
C ILE A 99 10.13 4.49 15.82
N TYR A 100 11.35 4.33 15.37
CA TYR A 100 12.49 4.10 16.26
C TYR A 100 12.93 5.35 17.04
N GLU A 101 12.76 6.53 16.48
CA GLU A 101 13.15 7.80 17.12
C GLU A 101 12.04 8.36 18.02
N HIS A 102 10.78 8.25 17.60
CA HIS A 102 9.67 9.00 18.21
C HIS A 102 8.58 8.13 18.84
N VAL A 103 8.58 6.82 18.60
CA VAL A 103 7.63 5.92 19.25
C VAL A 103 8.33 5.03 20.27
N LYS A 104 9.16 4.09 19.82
CA LYS A 104 9.85 3.16 20.73
C LYS A 104 11.08 2.54 20.07
N LYS A 105 12.24 2.71 20.71
CA LYS A 105 13.54 2.30 20.17
C LYS A 105 13.73 0.78 20.11
N ASP A 106 13.16 0.03 21.05
CA ASP A 106 13.33 -1.41 21.23
C ASP A 106 12.07 -2.21 20.79
N VAL A 107 11.38 -1.76 19.77
CA VAL A 107 10.20 -2.42 19.24
C VAL A 107 10.51 -3.19 17.94
N HIS A 108 9.89 -4.35 17.76
CA HIS A 108 9.92 -5.05 16.48
C HIS A 108 8.93 -4.40 15.52
N LEU A 109 9.41 -3.68 14.51
CA LEU A 109 8.59 -3.10 13.46
C LEU A 109 8.50 -4.07 12.28
N ALA A 110 7.30 -4.58 12.01
CA ALA A 110 7.03 -5.48 10.93
C ALA A 110 6.15 -4.83 9.87
N SER A 111 6.72 -4.49 8.72
CA SER A 111 5.94 -4.25 7.52
C SER A 111 5.47 -5.59 6.96
N ILE A 112 4.18 -5.69 6.62
CA ILE A 112 3.57 -6.94 6.14
C ILE A 112 2.82 -6.71 4.83
N SER A 113 2.90 -7.69 3.92
CA SER A 113 2.20 -7.67 2.64
C SER A 113 1.53 -9.00 2.37
N GLY A 114 0.26 -8.94 1.96
CA GLY A 114 -0.55 -10.10 1.65
C GLY A 114 -1.81 -9.72 0.90
N GLY A 115 -2.81 -10.58 0.94
CA GLY A 115 -4.07 -10.34 0.21
C GLY A 115 -5.30 -10.67 1.05
N THR A 116 -6.41 -10.01 0.70
CA THR A 116 -7.70 -10.27 1.34
C THR A 116 -8.14 -11.72 1.12
N ASP A 117 -8.01 -12.24 -0.08
CA ASP A 117 -8.49 -13.58 -0.43
C ASP A 117 -7.71 -14.70 0.25
N ILE A 118 -6.46 -14.46 0.60
CA ILE A 118 -5.62 -15.45 1.29
C ILE A 118 -5.69 -15.36 2.81
N ILE A 119 -6.22 -14.28 3.37
CA ILE A 119 -6.27 -14.00 4.83
C ILE A 119 -4.91 -14.27 5.49
N SER A 120 -3.84 -13.91 4.82
CA SER A 120 -2.46 -14.17 5.23
C SER A 120 -1.50 -13.18 4.59
N CYS A 121 -0.20 -13.37 4.86
CA CYS A 121 0.87 -12.54 4.32
C CYS A 121 1.82 -13.38 3.48
N PHE A 122 2.14 -12.91 2.27
CA PHE A 122 3.24 -13.45 1.46
C PHE A 122 4.60 -13.01 1.99
N ALA A 123 4.64 -11.82 2.60
CA ALA A 123 5.84 -11.30 3.27
C ALA A 123 5.44 -10.68 4.61
N LEU A 124 6.26 -10.87 5.62
CA LEU A 124 5.99 -10.47 6.99
C LEU A 124 7.27 -10.22 7.79
N GLY A 125 7.12 -9.87 9.07
CA GLY A 125 8.21 -9.72 10.01
C GLY A 125 8.49 -11.01 10.79
N SER A 126 9.73 -11.15 11.25
CA SER A 126 10.15 -12.19 12.19
C SER A 126 10.96 -11.57 13.33
N PRO A 127 10.65 -11.90 14.59
CA PRO A 127 11.40 -11.36 15.74
C PRO A 127 12.84 -11.91 15.83
N THR A 128 13.20 -12.88 15.01
CA THR A 128 14.54 -13.47 14.95
C THR A 128 15.43 -12.89 13.86
N LEU A 129 14.89 -11.97 13.05
CA LEU A 129 15.61 -11.33 11.96
C LEU A 129 15.75 -9.83 12.22
N GLU A 130 16.79 -9.25 11.67
CA GLU A 130 16.99 -7.79 11.70
C GLU A 130 15.92 -7.08 10.86
N VAL A 131 15.56 -5.87 11.31
CA VAL A 131 14.68 -4.97 10.55
C VAL A 131 15.54 -4.09 9.65
N THR A 132 15.38 -4.24 8.35
CA THR A 132 16.01 -3.36 7.35
C THR A 132 15.03 -2.26 6.96
N ILE A 133 15.48 -1.01 7.01
CA ILE A 133 14.66 0.15 6.63
C ILE A 133 14.16 0.00 5.19
N GLY A 134 12.85 0.16 4.99
CA GLY A 134 12.19 0.09 3.69
C GLY A 134 11.95 -1.33 3.15
N GLU A 135 12.27 -2.38 3.92
CA GLU A 135 12.09 -3.76 3.50
C GLU A 135 11.19 -4.57 4.48
N LEU A 136 10.57 -5.63 3.96
CA LEU A 136 9.90 -6.66 4.73
C LEU A 136 10.93 -7.75 5.04
N GLN A 137 10.91 -8.28 6.25
CA GLN A 137 12.01 -9.10 6.75
C GLN A 137 12.14 -10.47 6.06
N CYS A 138 11.01 -11.13 5.76
CA CYS A 138 11.04 -12.48 5.18
C CYS A 138 9.73 -12.87 4.50
N ARG A 139 9.78 -14.00 3.80
CA ARG A 139 8.59 -14.70 3.27
C ARG A 139 7.72 -15.20 4.41
N GLY A 140 6.40 -15.25 4.18
CA GLY A 140 5.44 -15.86 5.10
C GLY A 140 5.70 -17.35 5.31
N LEU A 141 5.42 -17.82 6.51
CA LEU A 141 5.55 -19.26 6.82
C LEU A 141 4.56 -20.07 5.96
N GLY A 142 5.08 -21.12 5.30
CA GLY A 142 4.30 -21.94 4.38
C GLY A 142 3.99 -21.29 3.03
N MET A 143 4.60 -20.13 2.74
CA MET A 143 4.46 -19.40 1.49
C MET A 143 5.73 -19.54 0.65
N ASP A 144 5.65 -20.23 -0.47
CA ASP A 144 6.74 -20.41 -1.43
C ASP A 144 6.80 -19.23 -2.42
N VAL A 145 7.15 -18.07 -1.88
CA VAL A 145 7.14 -16.78 -2.60
C VAL A 145 8.40 -16.60 -3.43
N HIS A 146 8.23 -16.20 -4.69
CA HIS A 146 9.31 -15.85 -5.59
C HIS A 146 9.02 -14.53 -6.31
N SER A 147 10.09 -13.90 -6.79
CA SER A 147 10.04 -12.81 -7.78
C SER A 147 10.25 -13.42 -9.15
N TYR A 148 9.28 -13.30 -10.06
CA TYR A 148 9.36 -13.83 -11.43
C TYR A 148 9.62 -12.74 -12.46
N ASP A 149 10.47 -13.04 -13.42
CA ASP A 149 10.62 -12.22 -14.63
C ASP A 149 9.43 -12.43 -15.59
N GLU A 150 9.44 -11.73 -16.73
CA GLU A 150 8.39 -11.84 -17.77
C GLU A 150 8.27 -13.23 -18.39
N LYS A 151 9.33 -14.04 -18.29
CA LYS A 151 9.37 -15.41 -18.82
C LYS A 151 8.95 -16.46 -17.79
N GLY A 152 8.56 -16.01 -16.58
CA GLY A 152 8.18 -16.89 -15.49
C GLY A 152 9.38 -17.61 -14.83
N GLN A 153 10.57 -16.99 -14.89
CA GLN A 153 11.77 -17.52 -14.22
C GLN A 153 12.00 -16.77 -12.91
N PRO A 154 12.38 -17.49 -11.83
CA PRO A 154 12.69 -16.85 -10.55
C PRO A 154 13.95 -16.00 -10.66
N ILE A 155 13.90 -14.79 -10.11
CA ILE A 155 14.99 -13.82 -10.06
C ILE A 155 15.25 -13.36 -8.63
N ILE A 156 16.51 -13.04 -8.31
CA ILE A 156 16.96 -12.51 -7.03
C ILE A 156 17.68 -11.17 -7.26
N GLY A 157 17.47 -10.22 -6.36
CA GLY A 157 18.09 -8.89 -6.45
C GLY A 157 17.44 -7.93 -7.43
N GLU A 158 16.56 -8.41 -8.28
CA GLU A 158 15.87 -7.65 -9.31
C GLU A 158 14.36 -7.58 -9.07
N LYS A 159 13.71 -6.57 -9.65
CA LYS A 159 12.26 -6.35 -9.58
C LYS A 159 11.53 -7.32 -10.52
N GLY A 160 10.58 -8.07 -9.99
CA GLY A 160 9.72 -8.97 -10.75
C GLY A 160 8.34 -9.11 -10.12
N GLU A 161 7.53 -10.01 -10.67
CA GLU A 161 6.16 -10.29 -10.21
C GLU A 161 6.17 -11.16 -8.95
N LEU A 162 5.36 -10.79 -7.95
CA LEU A 162 5.12 -11.64 -6.78
C LEU A 162 4.31 -12.86 -7.19
N VAL A 163 4.91 -14.03 -7.02
CA VAL A 163 4.24 -15.30 -7.23
C VAL A 163 4.40 -16.20 -6.01
N CYS A 164 3.46 -17.14 -5.82
CA CYS A 164 3.59 -18.24 -4.89
C CYS A 164 3.49 -19.55 -5.67
N THR A 165 4.56 -20.36 -5.66
CA THR A 165 4.71 -21.49 -6.55
C THR A 165 4.16 -22.77 -6.00
N SER A 166 3.89 -22.81 -4.70
CA SER A 166 3.31 -23.98 -3.99
C SER A 166 1.95 -23.63 -3.38
N ALA A 167 1.09 -24.61 -3.22
CA ALA A 167 -0.14 -24.45 -2.47
C ALA A 167 0.18 -24.08 -1.00
N PHE A 168 -0.61 -23.21 -0.43
CA PHE A 168 -0.42 -22.71 0.94
C PHE A 168 -1.69 -22.89 1.78
N PRO A 169 -1.57 -22.93 3.12
CA PRO A 169 -2.68 -23.33 4.02
C PRO A 169 -3.95 -22.48 3.90
N SER A 170 -3.82 -21.20 3.61
CA SER A 170 -4.94 -20.25 3.51
C SER A 170 -5.36 -19.94 2.06
N MET A 171 -4.90 -20.77 1.10
CA MET A 171 -5.29 -20.62 -0.31
C MET A 171 -6.79 -20.80 -0.45
N PRO A 172 -7.53 -19.91 -1.14
CA PRO A 172 -8.95 -20.05 -1.38
C PRO A 172 -9.28 -21.38 -2.07
N VAL A 173 -10.34 -22.04 -1.61
CA VAL A 173 -10.80 -23.29 -2.21
C VAL A 173 -11.62 -22.99 -3.48
N TYR A 174 -12.42 -21.91 -3.46
CA TYR A 174 -13.21 -21.39 -4.59
C TYR A 174 -13.70 -19.98 -4.26
N PHE A 175 -14.21 -19.29 -5.27
CA PHE A 175 -14.90 -18.01 -5.09
C PHE A 175 -16.41 -18.19 -4.99
N TRP A 176 -17.08 -17.36 -4.22
CA TRP A 176 -18.52 -17.32 -4.16
C TRP A 176 -19.11 -16.96 -5.53
N ASN A 177 -20.19 -17.66 -5.94
CA ASN A 177 -20.80 -17.52 -7.27
C ASN A 177 -19.83 -17.74 -8.45
N ASP A 178 -18.91 -18.68 -8.31
CA ASP A 178 -17.95 -19.12 -9.34
C ASP A 178 -18.01 -20.64 -9.53
N SER A 179 -19.16 -21.13 -10.01
CA SER A 179 -19.47 -22.55 -10.08
C SER A 179 -18.53 -23.37 -10.98
N ASN A 180 -17.89 -22.73 -11.95
CA ASN A 180 -16.92 -23.35 -12.87
C ASN A 180 -15.47 -23.01 -12.54
N GLY A 181 -15.21 -22.21 -11.49
CA GLY A 181 -13.88 -21.80 -11.06
C GLY A 181 -13.16 -20.84 -12.02
N SER A 182 -13.88 -20.27 -13.01
CA SER A 182 -13.23 -19.41 -14.01
C SER A 182 -12.72 -18.09 -13.40
N LYS A 183 -13.51 -17.44 -12.55
CA LYS A 183 -13.11 -16.19 -11.91
C LYS A 183 -11.87 -16.36 -11.04
N TYR A 184 -11.82 -17.44 -10.26
CA TYR A 184 -10.69 -17.77 -9.42
C TYR A 184 -9.43 -18.05 -10.25
N LYS A 185 -9.57 -18.84 -11.31
CA LYS A 185 -8.49 -19.17 -12.25
C LYS A 185 -7.98 -17.90 -12.96
N ASP A 186 -8.88 -17.06 -13.45
CA ASP A 186 -8.52 -15.84 -14.17
C ASP A 186 -7.84 -14.82 -13.25
N ALA A 187 -8.24 -14.75 -11.99
CA ALA A 187 -7.66 -13.82 -11.02
C ALA A 187 -6.20 -14.13 -10.66
N TYR A 188 -5.85 -15.44 -10.55
CA TYR A 188 -4.57 -15.82 -9.96
C TYR A 188 -3.70 -16.78 -10.78
N PHE A 189 -4.23 -17.43 -11.79
CA PHE A 189 -3.53 -18.50 -12.54
C PHE A 189 -3.50 -18.31 -14.05
N SER A 190 -3.98 -17.18 -14.55
CA SER A 190 -4.01 -16.89 -15.99
C SER A 190 -2.65 -16.40 -16.52
N THR A 191 -1.88 -15.71 -15.70
CA THR A 191 -0.57 -15.13 -16.09
C THR A 191 0.52 -16.20 -16.14
N PHE A 192 0.65 -16.98 -15.09
CA PHE A 192 1.59 -18.10 -15.01
C PHE A 192 0.83 -19.38 -14.71
N SER A 193 0.86 -20.34 -15.64
CA SER A 193 0.07 -21.56 -15.52
C SER A 193 0.43 -22.38 -14.28
N GLY A 194 -0.55 -22.60 -13.39
CA GLY A 194 -0.36 -23.38 -12.16
C GLY A 194 0.38 -22.66 -11.03
N VAL A 195 0.70 -21.39 -11.19
CA VAL A 195 1.39 -20.56 -10.20
C VAL A 195 0.49 -19.41 -9.78
N TRP A 196 0.36 -19.17 -8.47
CA TRP A 196 -0.38 -18.03 -7.95
C TRP A 196 0.34 -16.73 -8.31
N TYR A 197 -0.27 -15.92 -9.15
CA TYR A 197 0.16 -14.58 -9.51
C TYR A 197 -0.60 -13.55 -8.65
N HIS A 198 0.11 -12.75 -7.84
CA HIS A 198 -0.56 -11.84 -6.90
C HIS A 198 -0.85 -10.46 -7.47
N GLY A 199 -0.12 -10.06 -8.49
CA GLY A 199 -0.27 -8.74 -9.10
C GLY A 199 0.39 -7.63 -8.29
N ASP A 200 1.48 -7.94 -7.58
CA ASP A 200 2.39 -6.99 -6.94
C ASP A 200 3.79 -7.14 -7.52
N PHE A 201 4.51 -6.02 -7.65
CA PHE A 201 5.95 -6.07 -7.92
C PHE A 201 6.74 -6.16 -6.63
N ILE A 202 7.68 -7.10 -6.63
CA ILE A 202 8.62 -7.29 -5.52
C ILE A 202 10.06 -7.40 -6.02
N ARG A 203 10.99 -7.17 -5.09
CA ARG A 203 12.38 -7.62 -5.19
C ARG A 203 12.69 -8.45 -3.96
N ILE A 204 13.26 -9.61 -4.15
CA ILE A 204 13.78 -10.44 -3.07
C ILE A 204 15.29 -10.30 -3.07
N SER A 205 15.88 -9.90 -1.95
CA SER A 205 17.33 -9.76 -1.80
C SER A 205 18.01 -11.12 -1.60
N GLU A 206 19.34 -11.16 -1.71
CA GLU A 206 20.12 -12.37 -1.39
C GLU A 206 19.96 -12.80 0.08
N SER A 207 19.72 -11.86 1.00
CA SER A 207 19.45 -12.16 2.41
C SER A 207 18.05 -12.70 2.66
N GLY A 208 17.16 -12.66 1.68
CA GLY A 208 15.78 -13.11 1.77
C GLY A 208 14.77 -12.04 2.21
N SER A 209 15.20 -10.82 2.47
CA SER A 209 14.31 -9.67 2.67
C SER A 209 13.60 -9.28 1.37
N LEU A 210 12.45 -8.59 1.50
CA LEU A 210 11.62 -8.24 0.34
C LEU A 210 11.34 -6.75 0.31
N LYS A 211 11.34 -6.16 -0.88
CA LYS A 211 10.85 -4.81 -1.12
C LYS A 211 9.62 -4.86 -2.02
N ILE A 212 8.51 -4.26 -1.60
CA ILE A 212 7.27 -4.15 -2.38
C ILE A 212 7.28 -2.82 -3.11
N TYR A 213 6.98 -2.84 -4.40
CA TYR A 213 6.93 -1.64 -5.26
C TYR A 213 5.50 -1.19 -5.58
N GLY A 214 4.50 -1.94 -5.10
CA GLY A 214 3.08 -1.70 -5.35
C GLY A 214 2.48 -2.69 -6.34
N ARG A 215 1.26 -2.40 -6.79
CA ARG A 215 0.50 -3.26 -7.69
C ARG A 215 1.13 -3.30 -9.08
N SER A 216 1.23 -4.49 -9.67
CA SER A 216 1.69 -4.65 -11.05
C SER A 216 0.58 -4.38 -12.07
N ASP A 217 -0.68 -4.59 -11.68
CA ASP A 217 -1.86 -4.28 -12.50
C ASP A 217 -2.17 -2.77 -12.63
N SER A 218 -1.65 -1.94 -11.71
CA SER A 218 -1.66 -0.47 -11.81
C SER A 218 -0.31 0.13 -12.21
N THR A 219 0.62 -0.70 -12.64
CA THR A 219 1.97 -0.29 -13.04
C THR A 219 1.94 0.51 -14.33
N LEU A 220 2.73 1.59 -14.31
CA LEU A 220 2.98 2.43 -15.47
C LEU A 220 4.07 1.79 -16.33
N ASN A 221 3.92 1.88 -17.66
CA ASN A 221 4.86 1.23 -18.59
C ASN A 221 5.30 2.16 -19.75
N PRO A 222 5.77 3.38 -19.49
CA PRO A 222 6.19 4.31 -20.55
C PRO A 222 7.48 3.82 -21.24
N GLY A 223 7.43 3.63 -22.56
CA GLY A 223 8.55 3.16 -23.36
C GLY A 223 9.06 1.78 -22.93
N GLY A 224 8.18 0.90 -22.46
CA GLY A 224 8.50 -0.44 -22.00
C GLY A 224 9.17 -0.53 -20.62
N VAL A 225 9.27 0.59 -19.88
CA VAL A 225 9.87 0.60 -18.53
C VAL A 225 8.78 0.53 -17.47
N ARG A 226 8.79 -0.51 -16.66
CA ARG A 226 7.82 -0.73 -15.59
C ARG A 226 8.11 0.15 -14.38
N ILE A 227 7.18 1.05 -14.06
CA ILE A 227 7.26 2.04 -13.00
C ILE A 227 6.13 1.83 -12.00
N GLY A 228 6.46 1.62 -10.73
CA GLY A 228 5.47 1.58 -9.65
C GLY A 228 4.91 2.97 -9.34
N THR A 229 3.59 3.10 -9.23
CA THR A 229 2.96 4.39 -8.87
C THR A 229 3.46 4.93 -7.53
N SER A 230 3.78 4.06 -6.58
CA SER A 230 4.35 4.44 -5.28
C SER A 230 5.70 5.16 -5.38
N GLU A 231 6.49 4.90 -6.42
CA GLU A 231 7.76 5.58 -6.65
C GLU A 231 7.54 7.08 -6.94
N ILE A 232 6.47 7.38 -7.71
CA ILE A 232 6.06 8.75 -8.01
C ILE A 232 5.43 9.41 -6.78
N TYR A 233 4.54 8.69 -6.06
CA TYR A 233 3.85 9.25 -4.88
C TYR A 233 4.82 9.70 -3.80
N ARG A 234 5.84 8.92 -3.50
CA ARG A 234 6.86 9.26 -2.51
C ARG A 234 7.50 10.62 -2.79
N VAL A 235 7.81 10.92 -4.04
CA VAL A 235 8.42 12.18 -4.44
C VAL A 235 7.41 13.32 -4.47
N VAL A 236 6.23 13.08 -5.03
CA VAL A 236 5.23 14.13 -5.24
C VAL A 236 4.60 14.57 -3.93
N ASN A 237 4.26 13.62 -3.05
CA ASN A 237 3.63 13.91 -1.77
C ASN A 237 4.63 14.50 -0.73
N SER A 238 5.93 14.50 -1.01
CA SER A 238 6.91 15.23 -0.19
C SER A 238 6.99 16.73 -0.50
N ILE A 239 6.24 17.22 -1.47
CA ILE A 239 6.19 18.65 -1.84
C ILE A 239 5.09 19.32 -1.01
N ASP A 240 5.45 20.22 -0.10
CA ASP A 240 4.55 20.84 0.90
C ASP A 240 3.24 21.42 0.35
N ILE A 241 3.24 21.88 -0.92
CA ILE A 241 2.06 22.45 -1.58
C ILE A 241 1.14 21.40 -2.21
N ILE A 242 1.50 20.11 -2.13
CA ILE A 242 0.69 19.00 -2.65
C ILE A 242 0.15 18.22 -1.46
N GLU A 243 -1.15 18.15 -1.36
CA GLU A 243 -1.85 17.38 -0.33
C GLU A 243 -1.87 15.88 -0.67
N ASP A 244 -2.09 15.56 -1.94
CA ASP A 244 -2.12 14.16 -2.40
C ASP A 244 -1.96 14.06 -3.92
N SER A 245 -1.71 12.84 -4.43
CA SER A 245 -1.53 12.58 -5.86
C SER A 245 -2.03 11.21 -6.29
N LEU A 246 -2.36 11.07 -7.57
CA LEU A 246 -2.73 9.80 -8.19
C LEU A 246 -2.13 9.73 -9.60
N ALA A 247 -1.43 8.65 -9.92
CA ALA A 247 -0.80 8.43 -11.22
C ALA A 247 -1.46 7.26 -11.96
N ILE A 248 -1.68 7.43 -13.24
CA ILE A 248 -2.15 6.36 -14.13
C ILE A 248 -1.33 6.32 -15.42
N GLY A 249 -1.32 5.17 -16.06
CA GLY A 249 -0.87 5.02 -17.44
C GLY A 249 -2.03 5.25 -18.41
N GLN A 250 -1.85 6.08 -19.40
CA GLN A 250 -2.80 6.25 -20.51
C GLN A 250 -2.15 5.76 -21.80
N GLU A 251 -2.85 4.88 -22.54
CA GLU A 251 -2.42 4.49 -23.89
C GLU A 251 -2.45 5.71 -24.82
N TRP A 252 -1.32 5.99 -25.47
CA TRP A 252 -1.15 7.17 -26.31
C TRP A 252 -0.11 6.94 -27.40
N GLU A 253 -0.51 7.11 -28.67
CA GLU A 253 0.36 7.02 -29.85
C GLU A 253 1.18 5.70 -29.94
N GLY A 254 0.60 4.59 -29.50
CA GLY A 254 1.24 3.27 -29.55
C GLY A 254 2.21 2.97 -28.38
N ASP A 255 2.25 3.85 -27.39
CA ASP A 255 2.99 3.67 -26.13
C ASP A 255 2.09 4.07 -24.96
N GLN A 256 2.61 4.02 -23.74
CA GLN A 256 1.91 4.50 -22.55
C GLN A 256 2.54 5.80 -22.05
N ARG A 257 1.69 6.81 -21.79
CA ARG A 257 2.13 8.05 -21.13
C ARG A 257 1.64 8.12 -19.69
N ILE A 258 2.47 8.67 -18.81
CA ILE A 258 2.12 8.88 -17.40
C ILE A 258 1.28 10.14 -17.27
N ILE A 259 0.12 10.00 -16.64
CA ILE A 259 -0.74 11.11 -16.22
C ILE A 259 -0.69 11.19 -14.70
N LEU A 260 -0.35 12.36 -14.17
CA LEU A 260 -0.32 12.63 -12.74
C LEU A 260 -1.45 13.61 -12.39
N PHE A 261 -2.33 13.18 -11.51
CA PHE A 261 -3.33 14.04 -10.87
C PHE A 261 -2.80 14.50 -9.52
N VAL A 262 -2.98 15.77 -9.19
CA VAL A 262 -2.52 16.35 -7.92
C VAL A 262 -3.65 17.09 -7.23
N LEU A 263 -3.80 16.83 -5.94
CA LEU A 263 -4.62 17.61 -5.02
C LEU A 263 -3.72 18.65 -4.39
N MET A 264 -4.03 19.92 -4.62
CA MET A 264 -3.21 21.04 -4.13
C MET A 264 -3.66 21.45 -2.74
N ALA A 265 -2.73 21.64 -1.82
CA ALA A 265 -2.99 22.15 -0.49
C ALA A 265 -3.67 23.53 -0.55
N ASN A 266 -4.69 23.74 0.30
CA ASN A 266 -5.46 24.98 0.37
C ASN A 266 -6.01 25.46 -0.99
N ASP A 267 -6.30 24.53 -1.89
CA ASP A 267 -6.80 24.77 -3.26
C ASP A 267 -5.90 25.71 -4.10
N LEU A 268 -4.60 25.73 -3.83
CA LEU A 268 -3.62 26.52 -4.58
C LEU A 268 -3.71 26.25 -6.11
N PRO A 269 -3.42 27.22 -6.96
CA PRO A 269 -3.40 27.01 -8.40
C PRO A 269 -2.22 26.10 -8.80
N LEU A 270 -2.44 25.24 -9.79
CA LEU A 270 -1.39 24.44 -10.42
C LEU A 270 -0.86 25.15 -11.66
N ASP A 271 0.07 26.06 -11.48
CA ASP A 271 0.69 26.82 -12.55
C ASP A 271 1.84 26.07 -13.25
N LYS A 272 2.47 26.72 -14.21
CA LYS A 272 3.58 26.14 -14.98
C LYS A 272 4.84 25.93 -14.13
N GLU A 273 5.07 26.79 -13.16
CA GLU A 273 6.24 26.76 -12.29
C GLU A 273 6.18 25.56 -11.35
N ILE A 274 5.04 25.36 -10.73
CA ILE A 274 4.77 24.17 -9.88
C ILE A 274 4.87 22.88 -10.70
N LYS A 275 4.30 22.83 -11.91
CA LYS A 275 4.44 21.66 -12.78
C LYS A 275 5.90 21.35 -13.12
N ASN A 276 6.70 22.37 -13.36
CA ASN A 276 8.13 22.21 -13.63
C ASN A 276 8.89 21.73 -12.39
N GLN A 277 8.56 22.24 -11.21
CA GLN A 277 9.12 21.79 -9.94
C GLN A 277 8.84 20.30 -9.70
N ILE A 278 7.58 19.87 -9.87
CA ILE A 278 7.19 18.46 -9.74
C ILE A 278 8.01 17.59 -10.71
N LYS A 279 8.06 17.95 -11.99
CA LYS A 279 8.82 17.22 -13.01
C LYS A 279 10.31 17.14 -12.68
N PHE A 280 10.88 18.24 -12.20
CA PHE A 280 12.30 18.31 -11.81
C PHE A 280 12.58 17.36 -10.63
N GLN A 281 11.75 17.38 -9.59
CA GLN A 281 11.92 16.52 -8.43
C GLN A 281 11.78 15.04 -8.80
N ILE A 282 10.76 14.66 -9.57
CA ILE A 282 10.59 13.29 -10.05
C ILE A 282 11.81 12.83 -10.87
N LYS A 283 12.28 13.68 -11.79
CA LYS A 283 13.44 13.37 -12.63
C LYS A 283 14.70 13.09 -11.82
N ASN A 284 14.94 13.87 -10.77
CA ASN A 284 16.15 13.78 -9.95
C ASN A 284 16.08 12.66 -8.91
N SER A 285 14.91 12.43 -8.32
CA SER A 285 14.74 11.43 -7.25
C SER A 285 14.44 10.02 -7.78
N CYS A 286 13.93 9.91 -9.01
CA CYS A 286 13.64 8.64 -9.67
C CYS A 286 14.45 8.50 -10.97
N SER A 287 13.84 8.84 -12.11
CA SER A 287 14.52 8.87 -13.41
C SER A 287 13.72 9.72 -14.43
N PRO A 288 14.30 10.07 -15.59
CA PRO A 288 13.55 10.74 -16.67
C PRO A 288 12.29 9.98 -17.14
N ARG A 289 12.25 8.65 -17.00
CA ARG A 289 11.11 7.82 -17.39
C ARG A 289 9.90 7.97 -16.47
N HIS A 290 10.10 8.38 -15.22
CA HIS A 290 9.04 8.62 -14.24
C HIS A 290 8.33 9.96 -14.45
N VAL A 291 8.89 10.85 -15.26
CA VAL A 291 8.36 12.21 -15.44
C VAL A 291 7.01 12.16 -16.16
N PRO A 292 5.91 12.65 -15.54
CA PRO A 292 4.60 12.60 -16.16
C PRO A 292 4.52 13.51 -17.40
N SER A 293 3.84 13.01 -18.43
CA SER A 293 3.53 13.77 -19.64
C SER A 293 2.55 14.90 -19.36
N LYS A 294 1.55 14.62 -18.52
CA LYS A 294 0.54 15.58 -18.08
C LYS A 294 0.46 15.62 -16.57
N ILE A 295 0.29 16.82 -16.00
CA ILE A 295 0.01 17.04 -14.58
C ILE A 295 -1.27 17.88 -14.50
N ILE A 296 -2.27 17.34 -13.80
CA ILE A 296 -3.63 17.87 -13.80
C ILE A 296 -4.08 18.05 -12.34
N LYS A 297 -4.57 19.27 -12.01
CA LYS A 297 -5.16 19.54 -10.70
C LYS A 297 -6.53 18.87 -10.60
N VAL A 298 -6.78 18.24 -9.45
CA VAL A 298 -8.07 17.65 -9.07
C VAL A 298 -8.56 18.19 -7.73
N LYS A 299 -9.84 18.01 -7.44
CA LYS A 299 -10.48 18.46 -6.19
C LYS A 299 -10.52 17.36 -5.13
N GLY A 300 -10.12 16.15 -5.46
CA GLY A 300 -10.08 15.01 -4.56
C GLY A 300 -9.50 13.78 -5.23
N ILE A 301 -8.78 12.99 -4.47
CA ILE A 301 -8.27 11.67 -4.87
C ILE A 301 -9.26 10.62 -4.37
N PRO A 302 -9.72 9.69 -5.24
CA PRO A 302 -10.63 8.63 -4.80
C PRO A 302 -9.88 7.51 -4.08
N TYR A 303 -10.49 7.04 -2.99
CA TYR A 303 -9.97 5.99 -2.13
C TYR A 303 -10.98 4.89 -1.90
N THR A 304 -10.52 3.68 -1.69
CA THR A 304 -11.37 2.64 -1.09
C THR A 304 -11.69 2.97 0.37
N ILE A 305 -12.74 2.32 0.93
CA ILE A 305 -13.08 2.41 2.36
C ILE A 305 -11.87 2.11 3.26
N ASN A 306 -10.95 1.27 2.79
CA ASN A 306 -9.73 0.90 3.51
C ASN A 306 -8.53 1.82 3.21
N GLY A 307 -8.74 2.98 2.60
CA GLY A 307 -7.72 4.00 2.36
C GLY A 307 -6.71 3.68 1.24
N LYS A 308 -7.06 2.79 0.29
CA LYS A 308 -6.21 2.52 -0.89
C LYS A 308 -6.65 3.39 -2.06
N LYS A 309 -5.69 3.95 -2.80
CA LYS A 309 -5.95 4.69 -4.06
C LYS A 309 -6.55 3.75 -5.10
N VAL A 310 -7.43 4.27 -5.95
CA VAL A 310 -8.17 3.46 -6.94
C VAL A 310 -7.76 3.79 -8.37
N GLU A 311 -6.47 3.69 -8.67
CA GLU A 311 -5.86 3.99 -9.98
C GLU A 311 -6.60 3.32 -11.13
N ILE A 312 -6.94 2.03 -10.98
CA ILE A 312 -7.64 1.24 -12.00
C ILE A 312 -9.04 1.80 -12.28
N ALA A 313 -9.76 2.26 -11.26
CA ALA A 313 -11.08 2.86 -11.46
C ALA A 313 -10.98 4.19 -12.23
N VAL A 314 -10.00 5.03 -11.87
CA VAL A 314 -9.72 6.29 -12.58
C VAL A 314 -9.30 6.03 -14.02
N MET A 315 -8.43 5.08 -14.27
CA MET A 315 -8.02 4.67 -15.61
C MET A 315 -9.23 4.24 -16.45
N LYS A 316 -10.09 3.36 -15.92
CA LYS A 316 -11.31 2.91 -16.61
C LYS A 316 -12.24 4.07 -16.98
N ILE A 317 -12.41 5.05 -16.08
CA ILE A 317 -13.25 6.23 -16.36
C ILE A 317 -12.69 7.05 -17.50
N ILE A 318 -11.37 7.29 -17.51
CA ILE A 318 -10.70 8.06 -18.57
C ILE A 318 -10.82 7.34 -19.92
N GLU A 319 -10.78 6.01 -19.92
CA GLU A 319 -10.97 5.18 -21.11
C GLU A 319 -12.45 4.96 -21.50
N GLY A 320 -13.39 5.55 -20.75
CA GLY A 320 -14.84 5.37 -21.00
C GLY A 320 -15.36 3.97 -20.68
N ARG A 321 -14.63 3.19 -19.90
CA ARG A 321 -15.01 1.84 -19.46
C ARG A 321 -15.83 1.88 -18.16
N PRO A 322 -16.75 0.94 -17.93
CA PRO A 322 -17.52 0.89 -16.70
C PRO A 322 -16.62 0.54 -15.50
N VAL A 323 -16.86 1.22 -14.38
CA VAL A 323 -16.27 0.90 -13.09
C VAL A 323 -17.17 -0.06 -12.34
N THR A 324 -16.63 -1.20 -11.96
CA THR A 324 -17.26 -2.16 -11.05
C THR A 324 -16.84 -1.85 -9.61
N ASN A 325 -17.65 -2.25 -8.63
CA ASN A 325 -17.32 -2.12 -7.19
C ASN A 325 -17.23 -0.66 -6.68
N ILE A 326 -18.06 0.23 -7.20
CA ILE A 326 -18.16 1.63 -6.73
C ILE A 326 -18.48 1.69 -5.21
N ASP A 327 -19.24 0.72 -4.71
CA ASP A 327 -19.64 0.60 -3.30
C ASP A 327 -18.45 0.42 -2.34
N THR A 328 -17.26 0.04 -2.86
CA THR A 328 -16.03 -0.08 -2.05
C THR A 328 -15.22 1.21 -1.98
N ILE A 329 -15.67 2.26 -2.66
CA ILE A 329 -15.01 3.57 -2.69
C ILE A 329 -15.62 4.46 -1.62
N SER A 330 -14.79 5.05 -0.77
CA SER A 330 -15.23 5.88 0.36
C SER A 330 -15.76 7.26 -0.07
N ASN A 331 -15.29 7.76 -1.23
CA ASN A 331 -15.64 9.05 -1.80
C ASN A 331 -15.92 8.92 -3.30
N PRO A 332 -16.97 8.18 -3.70
CA PRO A 332 -17.24 7.88 -5.12
C PRO A 332 -17.51 9.11 -5.97
N GLU A 333 -18.00 10.20 -5.38
CA GLU A 333 -18.20 11.50 -6.04
C GLU A 333 -16.89 12.08 -6.60
N ALA A 334 -15.75 11.75 -6.01
CA ALA A 334 -14.44 12.17 -6.51
C ALA A 334 -14.14 11.60 -7.90
N LEU A 335 -14.80 10.53 -8.32
CA LEU A 335 -14.62 9.94 -9.65
C LEU A 335 -15.20 10.79 -10.78
N ASP A 336 -16.20 11.64 -10.51
CA ASP A 336 -16.87 12.41 -11.56
C ASP A 336 -15.95 13.41 -12.28
N GLN A 337 -14.97 13.94 -11.57
CA GLN A 337 -14.02 14.92 -12.13
C GLN A 337 -13.03 14.31 -13.12
N TYR A 338 -12.90 12.98 -13.16
CA TYR A 338 -12.01 12.26 -14.09
C TYR A 338 -12.69 11.96 -15.43
N LYS A 339 -13.99 12.29 -15.57
CA LYS A 339 -14.73 12.13 -16.82
C LYS A 339 -14.42 13.26 -17.78
N ASN A 340 -14.19 12.94 -19.06
CA ASN A 340 -14.08 13.91 -20.16
C ASN A 340 -13.03 15.02 -19.94
N ILE A 341 -11.87 14.68 -19.40
CA ILE A 341 -10.76 15.64 -19.19
C ILE A 341 -10.19 16.06 -20.56
N ARG A 342 -10.40 17.30 -20.95
CA ARG A 342 -9.98 17.84 -22.27
C ARG A 342 -8.46 17.76 -22.48
N GLU A 343 -7.67 17.96 -21.44
CA GLU A 343 -6.20 17.91 -21.48
C GLU A 343 -5.67 16.51 -21.85
N LEU A 344 -6.47 15.46 -21.73
CA LEU A 344 -6.10 14.08 -22.07
C LEU A 344 -6.47 13.67 -23.49
N MET A 345 -7.19 14.54 -24.19
CA MET A 345 -7.62 14.28 -25.57
C MET A 345 -6.60 14.81 -26.61
N ASN A 346 -5.52 15.48 -26.12
CA ASN A 346 -4.46 16.08 -26.94
C ASN A 346 -3.09 15.58 -26.53
#